data_35efa3518300cdfc741514f2a0fbb220
#
_entry.id   35efa3518300cdfc741514f2a0fbb220
#
_cell.length_a   1.000
_cell.length_b   1.000
_cell.length_c   1.000
_cell.angle_alpha   90.00
_cell.angle_beta   90.00
_cell.angle_gamma   90.00
#
_symmetry.space_group_name_H-M   'P 1'
#
loop_
_entity.id
_entity.type
_entity.pdbx_description
1 polymer ?
#
loop_
_entity_poly.entity_id
_entity_poly.type
_entity_poly.pdbx_seq_one_letter_code
_entity_poly.pdbx_strand_id
1 'polypeptide(L)'
;MIRKLFVSVSLTGVALLAACGGFKSNWPSVTGVSDQTVAVSVTCMAEQAKTLGYDVRVVDHKRGIEATRNDTSDVRYVNEFRRFDVLSGTAKGEKASTRIAVQAGTRSHYQTRRGTTPTDEPATEAAKKDAQTIVTACGGGTG
;
A
#
# COMPACT_ATOMS: atom_id res chain seq x y z
N MET A 1 35.64 52.52 -11.05
CA MET A 1 35.50 51.19 -11.69
C MET A 1 34.63 50.32 -10.83
N ILE A 2 33.39 50.11 -11.24
CA ILE A 2 32.37 49.37 -10.50
C ILE A 2 32.29 47.96 -11.09
N ARG A 3 32.74 46.95 -10.34
CA ARG A 3 32.57 45.54 -10.73
C ARG A 3 31.17 45.08 -10.35
N LYS A 4 30.36 44.82 -11.34
CA LYS A 4 29.04 44.16 -11.16
C LYS A 4 29.26 42.68 -10.89
N LEU A 5 28.92 42.23 -9.69
CA LEU A 5 28.77 40.82 -9.35
C LEU A 5 27.44 40.31 -9.90
N PHE A 6 27.50 39.42 -10.87
CA PHE A 6 26.35 38.63 -11.29
C PHE A 6 26.16 37.47 -10.32
N VAL A 7 25.12 37.52 -9.53
CA VAL A 7 24.67 36.39 -8.72
C VAL A 7 23.79 35.53 -9.62
N SER A 8 24.33 34.38 -10.05
CA SER A 8 23.58 33.35 -10.73
C SER A 8 22.75 32.58 -9.72
N VAL A 9 21.45 32.80 -9.71
CA VAL A 9 20.49 31.96 -8.97
C VAL A 9 20.25 30.71 -9.77
N SER A 10 20.89 29.61 -9.36
CA SER A 10 20.59 28.28 -9.90
C SER A 10 19.27 27.78 -9.31
N LEU A 11 18.23 27.80 -10.12
CA LEU A 11 16.94 27.22 -9.80
C LEU A 11 17.06 25.70 -9.92
N THR A 12 17.35 25.03 -8.80
CA THR A 12 17.39 23.57 -8.73
C THR A 12 15.94 23.06 -8.78
N GLY A 13 15.52 22.64 -9.96
CA GLY A 13 14.23 22.00 -10.15
C GLY A 13 14.20 20.66 -9.40
N VAL A 14 13.44 20.58 -8.33
CA VAL A 14 13.10 19.33 -7.66
C VAL A 14 12.14 18.59 -8.60
N ALA A 15 12.68 17.65 -9.37
CA ALA A 15 11.87 16.69 -10.10
C ALA A 15 11.22 15.75 -9.07
N LEU A 16 9.96 16.00 -8.76
CA LEU A 16 9.09 15.06 -8.07
C LEU A 16 8.88 13.86 -9.02
N LEU A 17 9.74 12.86 -8.88
CA LEU A 17 9.48 11.54 -9.43
C LEU A 17 8.25 10.98 -8.70
N ALA A 18 7.09 11.15 -9.32
CA ALA A 18 5.90 10.42 -8.97
C ALA A 18 6.22 8.94 -9.17
N ALA A 19 6.59 8.27 -8.08
CA ALA A 19 6.72 6.82 -8.06
C ALA A 19 5.33 6.26 -8.37
N CYS A 20 5.16 5.72 -9.57
CA CYS A 20 4.01 4.91 -9.95
C CYS A 20 4.02 3.62 -9.14
N GLY A 21 3.69 3.70 -7.88
CA GLY A 21 3.37 2.58 -7.00
C GLY A 21 1.98 2.83 -6.47
N GLY A 22 1.06 1.90 -6.72
CA GLY A 22 -0.38 1.99 -6.54
C GLY A 22 -0.94 2.35 -5.16
N PHE A 23 -0.25 3.15 -4.38
CA PHE A 23 -0.78 3.69 -3.13
C PHE A 23 -1.79 4.80 -3.38
N LYS A 24 -2.91 4.70 -2.71
CA LYS A 24 -3.94 5.74 -2.68
C LYS A 24 -3.58 6.77 -1.62
N SER A 25 -3.58 8.04 -1.97
CA SER A 25 -3.16 9.12 -1.08
C SER A 25 -4.01 9.29 0.19
N ASN A 26 -5.25 8.78 0.16
CA ASN A 26 -6.22 8.87 1.24
C ASN A 26 -6.34 7.60 2.10
N TRP A 27 -5.59 6.55 1.78
CA TRP A 27 -5.59 5.33 2.57
C TRP A 27 -4.46 5.34 3.61
N PRO A 28 -4.73 4.93 4.87
CA PRO A 28 -3.70 4.85 5.88
C PRO A 28 -2.63 3.83 5.52
N SER A 29 -1.40 4.15 5.81
CA SER A 29 -0.24 3.30 5.56
C SER A 29 0.50 3.03 6.87
N VAL A 30 0.87 1.77 7.08
CA VAL A 30 1.75 1.33 8.16
C VAL A 30 3.10 0.99 7.55
N THR A 31 4.18 1.46 8.17
CA THR A 31 5.54 1.23 7.69
C THR A 31 6.37 0.49 8.72
N GLY A 32 7.34 -0.28 8.26
CA GLY A 32 8.31 -0.97 9.10
C GLY A 32 9.62 -1.19 8.36
N VAL A 33 10.62 -1.66 9.08
CA VAL A 33 11.94 -1.96 8.53
C VAL A 33 12.25 -3.43 8.77
N SER A 34 12.65 -4.14 7.72
CA SER A 34 13.04 -5.54 7.75
C SER A 34 14.54 -5.66 7.49
N ASP A 35 15.21 -6.59 8.16
CA ASP A 35 16.58 -6.99 7.86
C ASP A 35 16.67 -7.98 6.69
N GLN A 36 15.54 -8.42 6.18
CA GLN A 36 15.43 -9.37 5.08
C GLN A 36 15.54 -8.66 3.72
N THR A 37 15.80 -9.43 2.67
CA THR A 37 15.80 -8.93 1.29
C THR A 37 14.39 -8.50 0.86
N VAL A 38 14.30 -7.69 -0.18
CA VAL A 38 13.02 -7.26 -0.77
C VAL A 38 12.15 -8.47 -1.13
N ALA A 39 12.72 -9.48 -1.80
CA ALA A 39 11.97 -10.67 -2.23
C ALA A 39 11.41 -11.45 -1.03
N VAL A 40 12.20 -11.63 0.05
CA VAL A 40 11.77 -12.31 1.27
C VAL A 40 10.68 -11.49 1.98
N SER A 41 10.82 -10.18 2.05
CA SER A 41 9.83 -9.29 2.65
C SER A 41 8.50 -9.31 1.89
N VAL A 42 8.53 -9.35 0.56
CA VAL A 42 7.32 -9.49 -0.28
C VAL A 42 6.65 -10.84 -0.03
N THR A 43 7.41 -11.93 0.04
CA THR A 43 6.89 -13.28 0.34
C THR A 43 6.27 -13.32 1.73
N CYS A 44 6.91 -12.73 2.74
CA CYS A 44 6.38 -12.63 4.09
C CYS A 44 5.03 -11.91 4.09
N MET A 45 4.93 -10.74 3.47
CA MET A 45 3.67 -9.99 3.40
C MET A 45 2.57 -10.79 2.72
N ALA A 46 2.89 -11.52 1.65
CA ALA A 46 1.94 -12.36 0.94
C ALA A 46 1.40 -13.49 1.81
N GLU A 47 2.27 -14.19 2.54
CA GLU A 47 1.90 -15.30 3.42
C GLU A 47 1.08 -14.80 4.62
N GLN A 48 1.46 -13.68 5.23
CA GLN A 48 0.70 -13.09 6.33
C GLN A 48 -0.70 -12.66 5.86
N ALA A 49 -0.83 -12.02 4.70
CA ALA A 49 -2.13 -11.64 4.14
C ALA A 49 -3.01 -12.88 3.86
N LYS A 50 -2.45 -13.97 3.33
CA LYS A 50 -3.18 -15.23 3.14
C LYS A 50 -3.67 -15.81 4.47
N THR A 51 -2.84 -15.80 5.51
CA THR A 51 -3.20 -16.26 6.85
C THR A 51 -4.36 -15.46 7.44
N LEU A 52 -4.45 -14.17 7.11
CA LEU A 52 -5.55 -13.29 7.51
C LEU A 52 -6.80 -13.42 6.62
N GLY A 53 -6.81 -14.36 5.68
CA GLY A 53 -7.96 -14.67 4.83
C GLY A 53 -8.07 -13.81 3.57
N TYR A 54 -7.00 -13.13 3.18
CA TYR A 54 -6.95 -12.38 1.93
C TYR A 54 -6.60 -13.27 0.74
N ASP A 55 -7.21 -12.99 -0.40
CA ASP A 55 -6.75 -13.47 -1.70
C ASP A 55 -5.63 -12.56 -2.19
N VAL A 56 -4.45 -13.13 -2.37
CA VAL A 56 -3.22 -12.38 -2.61
C VAL A 56 -2.77 -12.52 -4.05
N ARG A 57 -2.59 -11.37 -4.68
CA ARG A 57 -1.91 -11.23 -5.95
C ARG A 57 -0.53 -10.61 -5.71
N VAL A 58 0.52 -11.31 -6.08
CA VAL A 58 1.88 -10.75 -6.12
C VAL A 58 2.00 -9.95 -7.40
N VAL A 59 2.07 -8.63 -7.27
CA VAL A 59 2.14 -7.70 -8.40
C VAL A 59 3.54 -7.75 -9.02
N ASP A 60 4.55 -7.86 -8.17
CA ASP A 60 5.95 -8.04 -8.57
C ASP A 60 6.72 -8.60 -7.37
N HIS A 61 7.45 -9.71 -7.58
CA HIS A 61 8.32 -10.30 -6.54
C HIS A 61 9.41 -9.34 -6.03
N LYS A 62 9.66 -8.26 -6.75
CA LYS A 62 10.64 -7.23 -6.38
C LYS A 62 10.00 -5.96 -5.81
N ARG A 63 8.68 -5.84 -5.79
CA ARG A 63 8.02 -4.57 -5.44
C ARG A 63 6.88 -4.69 -4.44
N GLY A 64 6.01 -5.69 -4.55
CA GLY A 64 4.92 -5.76 -3.60
C GLY A 64 3.78 -6.71 -3.93
N ILE A 65 2.75 -6.60 -3.12
CA ILE A 65 1.52 -7.41 -3.18
C ILE A 65 0.29 -6.52 -3.26
N GLU A 66 -0.77 -7.06 -3.82
CA GLU A 66 -2.14 -6.60 -3.67
C GLU A 66 -2.97 -7.75 -3.11
N ALA A 67 -3.74 -7.48 -2.08
CA ALA A 67 -4.55 -8.50 -1.41
C ALA A 67 -5.96 -7.97 -1.17
N THR A 68 -6.95 -8.82 -1.38
CA THR A 68 -8.36 -8.48 -1.23
C THR A 68 -9.08 -9.51 -0.39
N ARG A 69 -10.02 -9.06 0.42
CA ARG A 69 -10.91 -9.93 1.21
C ARG A 69 -12.33 -9.37 1.17
N ASN A 70 -13.32 -10.26 0.97
CA ASN A 70 -14.72 -9.85 1.05
C ASN A 70 -15.03 -9.27 2.44
N ASP A 71 -15.58 -8.06 2.47
CA ASP A 71 -16.17 -7.51 3.68
C ASP A 71 -17.58 -8.06 3.86
N THR A 72 -17.76 -8.89 4.88
CA THR A 72 -19.03 -9.51 5.23
C THR A 72 -19.68 -8.86 6.47
N SER A 73 -19.18 -7.72 6.91
CA SER A 73 -19.63 -7.04 8.13
C SER A 73 -21.07 -6.51 8.03
N ASP A 74 -21.59 -6.31 6.81
CA ASP A 74 -22.95 -5.85 6.58
C ASP A 74 -23.62 -6.72 5.50
N VAL A 75 -24.79 -7.29 5.83
CA VAL A 75 -25.59 -8.14 4.92
C VAL A 75 -25.99 -7.44 3.62
N ARG A 76 -26.05 -6.11 3.61
CA ARG A 76 -26.34 -5.34 2.38
C ARG A 76 -25.24 -5.52 1.34
N TYR A 77 -23.99 -5.71 1.76
CA TYR A 77 -22.86 -5.93 0.87
C TYR A 77 -22.78 -7.34 0.30
N VAL A 78 -23.54 -8.28 0.86
CA VAL A 78 -23.60 -9.65 0.35
C VAL A 78 -24.52 -9.77 -0.87
N ASN A 79 -25.62 -9.02 -0.90
CA ASN A 79 -26.70 -9.18 -1.88
C ASN A 79 -26.70 -8.15 -3.01
N GLU A 80 -26.39 -6.90 -2.72
CA GLU A 80 -26.53 -5.78 -3.66
C GLU A 80 -25.20 -5.10 -4.02
N PHE A 81 -24.25 -5.11 -3.10
CA PHE A 81 -22.98 -4.46 -3.25
C PHE A 81 -21.88 -5.42 -2.85
N ARG A 82 -20.84 -5.49 -3.65
CA ARG A 82 -19.62 -6.19 -3.23
C ARG A 82 -18.67 -5.17 -2.63
N ARG A 83 -18.26 -5.41 -1.40
CA ARG A 83 -17.28 -4.60 -0.69
C ARG A 83 -16.10 -5.47 -0.28
N PHE A 84 -14.91 -4.94 -0.48
CA PHE A 84 -13.67 -5.66 -0.23
C PHE A 84 -12.74 -4.81 0.65
N ASP A 85 -12.16 -5.42 1.67
CA ASP A 85 -10.94 -4.91 2.26
C ASP A 85 -9.80 -5.10 1.26
N VAL A 86 -8.98 -4.08 1.09
CA VAL A 86 -7.85 -4.07 0.16
C VAL A 86 -6.59 -3.73 0.94
N LEU A 87 -5.56 -4.56 0.79
CA LEU A 87 -4.22 -4.29 1.27
C LEU A 87 -3.27 -4.14 0.09
N SER A 88 -2.44 -3.12 0.11
CA SER A 88 -1.39 -2.91 -0.87
C SER A 88 -0.06 -2.82 -0.12
N GLY A 89 0.78 -3.84 -0.28
CA GLY A 89 2.07 -3.94 0.36
C GLY A 89 3.20 -3.66 -0.61
N THR A 90 4.19 -2.86 -0.20
CA THR A 90 5.40 -2.59 -0.97
C THR A 90 6.64 -2.85 -0.12
N ALA A 91 7.71 -3.28 -0.79
CA ALA A 91 9.03 -3.43 -0.19
C ALA A 91 10.05 -2.69 -1.03
N LYS A 92 10.89 -1.89 -0.39
CA LYS A 92 11.96 -1.12 -1.02
C LYS A 92 13.27 -1.36 -0.30
N GLY A 93 14.28 -1.82 -1.05
CA GLY A 93 15.63 -1.99 -0.51
C GLY A 93 16.26 -0.64 -0.15
N GLU A 94 16.89 -0.59 1.00
CA GLU A 94 17.76 0.48 1.49
C GLU A 94 19.16 -0.09 1.70
N LYS A 95 20.14 0.70 2.15
CA LYS A 95 21.56 0.30 2.22
C LYS A 95 21.81 -1.05 2.91
N ALA A 96 21.19 -1.28 4.08
CA ALA A 96 21.39 -2.49 4.88
C ALA A 96 20.06 -3.13 5.33
N SER A 97 18.94 -2.64 4.82
CA SER A 97 17.61 -3.05 5.26
C SER A 97 16.60 -2.95 4.11
N THR A 98 15.40 -3.44 4.35
CA THR A 98 14.26 -3.28 3.45
C THR A 98 13.16 -2.52 4.18
N ARG A 99 12.74 -1.41 3.62
CA ARG A 99 11.55 -0.71 4.10
C ARG A 99 10.33 -1.40 3.53
N ILE A 100 9.40 -1.76 4.40
CA ILE A 100 8.10 -2.28 4.02
C ILE A 100 7.01 -1.27 4.38
N ALA A 101 5.98 -1.22 3.57
CA ALA A 101 4.80 -0.40 3.82
C ALA A 101 3.56 -1.16 3.38
N VAL A 102 2.53 -1.19 4.22
CA VAL A 102 1.24 -1.78 3.91
C VAL A 102 0.17 -0.71 4.06
N GLN A 103 -0.51 -0.44 2.97
CA GLN A 103 -1.63 0.48 2.90
C GLN A 103 -2.93 -0.30 2.98
N ALA A 104 -3.85 0.14 3.83
CA ALA A 104 -5.17 -0.45 3.97
C ALA A 104 -6.25 0.48 3.41
N GLY A 105 -7.21 -0.10 2.72
CA GLY A 105 -8.36 0.60 2.18
C GLY A 105 -9.55 -0.33 2.03
N THR A 106 -10.64 0.21 1.55
CA THR A 106 -11.84 -0.54 1.19
C THR A 106 -12.28 -0.15 -0.20
N ARG A 107 -12.79 -1.10 -0.95
CA ARG A 107 -13.33 -0.88 -2.30
C ARG A 107 -14.71 -1.48 -2.40
N SER A 108 -15.67 -0.68 -2.80
CA SER A 108 -17.02 -1.13 -3.11
C SER A 108 -17.26 -1.17 -4.61
N HIS A 109 -18.00 -2.16 -5.06
CA HIS A 109 -18.40 -2.32 -6.44
C HIS A 109 -19.92 -2.19 -6.53
N TYR A 110 -20.38 -1.10 -7.12
CA TYR A 110 -21.79 -0.89 -7.42
C TYR A 110 -22.10 -1.44 -8.80
N GLN A 111 -23.06 -2.35 -8.87
CA GLN A 111 -23.57 -2.83 -10.15
C GLN A 111 -24.69 -1.91 -10.61
N THR A 112 -24.48 -1.20 -11.70
CA THR A 112 -25.48 -0.36 -12.35
C THR A 112 -25.90 -0.99 -13.68
N ARG A 113 -26.98 -0.49 -14.29
CA ARG A 113 -27.38 -0.89 -15.65
C ARG A 113 -26.30 -0.62 -16.72
N ARG A 114 -25.32 0.24 -16.42
CA ARG A 114 -24.22 0.62 -17.30
C ARG A 114 -22.91 -0.10 -17.00
N GLY A 115 -22.91 -1.02 -16.02
CA GLY A 115 -21.71 -1.76 -15.59
C GLY A 115 -21.37 -1.56 -14.12
N THR A 116 -20.23 -2.10 -13.71
CA THR A 116 -19.73 -2.03 -12.34
C THR A 116 -18.78 -0.86 -12.19
N THR A 117 -19.03 0.02 -11.23
CA THR A 117 -18.15 1.15 -10.90
C THR A 117 -17.45 0.88 -9.57
N PRO A 118 -16.12 0.74 -9.54
CA PRO A 118 -15.37 0.64 -8.29
C PRO A 118 -15.27 2.02 -7.62
N THR A 119 -15.47 2.05 -6.31
CA THR A 119 -15.32 3.24 -5.48
C THR A 119 -14.39 2.92 -4.31
N ASP A 120 -13.34 3.71 -4.16
CA ASP A 120 -12.42 3.58 -3.03
C ASP A 120 -13.01 4.29 -1.80
N GLU A 121 -13.02 3.61 -0.67
CA GLU A 121 -13.56 4.06 0.61
C GLU A 121 -12.48 4.01 1.69
N PRO A 122 -12.67 4.69 2.82
CA PRO A 122 -11.79 4.56 3.98
C PRO A 122 -11.66 3.10 4.44
N ALA A 123 -10.49 2.74 4.95
CA ALA A 123 -10.22 1.39 5.45
C ALA A 123 -11.14 1.05 6.63
N THR A 124 -11.60 -0.20 6.68
CA THR A 124 -12.23 -0.75 7.88
C THR A 124 -11.21 -0.86 9.02
N GLU A 125 -11.68 -0.90 10.27
CA GLU A 125 -10.79 -1.11 11.42
C GLU A 125 -10.10 -2.48 11.33
N ALA A 126 -10.77 -3.49 10.78
CA ALA A 126 -10.18 -4.80 10.53
C ALA A 126 -9.01 -4.70 9.55
N ALA A 127 -9.18 -4.03 8.40
CA ALA A 127 -8.12 -3.87 7.41
C ALA A 127 -6.92 -3.06 7.96
N LYS A 128 -7.17 -2.03 8.78
CA LYS A 128 -6.10 -1.27 9.46
C LYS A 128 -5.30 -2.15 10.41
N LYS A 129 -5.99 -2.95 11.24
CA LYS A 129 -5.37 -3.90 12.17
C LYS A 129 -4.57 -4.96 11.42
N ASP A 130 -5.09 -5.47 10.32
CA ASP A 130 -4.42 -6.46 9.50
C ASP A 130 -3.13 -5.89 8.87
N ALA A 131 -3.16 -4.67 8.36
CA ALA A 131 -1.97 -3.97 7.86
C ALA A 131 -0.88 -3.85 8.96
N GLN A 132 -1.27 -3.48 10.18
CA GLN A 132 -0.37 -3.41 11.33
C GLN A 132 0.21 -4.78 11.67
N THR A 133 -0.61 -5.84 11.66
CA THR A 133 -0.18 -7.21 11.93
C THR A 133 0.87 -7.68 10.91
N ILE A 134 0.64 -7.43 9.63
CA ILE A 134 1.57 -7.80 8.56
C ILE A 134 2.91 -7.07 8.73
N VAL A 135 2.88 -5.76 8.95
CA VAL A 135 4.11 -4.97 9.13
C VAL A 135 4.88 -5.43 10.37
N THR A 136 4.20 -5.71 11.48
CA THR A 136 4.83 -6.21 12.70
C THR A 136 5.48 -7.58 12.48
N ALA A 137 4.80 -8.49 11.78
CA ALA A 137 5.31 -9.83 11.51
C ALA A 137 6.50 -9.84 10.53
N CYS A 138 6.49 -8.96 9.53
CA CYS A 138 7.48 -8.95 8.45
C CYS A 138 8.57 -7.90 8.64
N GLY A 139 8.35 -6.89 9.46
CA GLY A 139 9.26 -5.76 9.65
C GLY A 139 10.14 -5.82 10.89
N GLY A 140 9.95 -6.80 11.78
CA GLY A 140 10.86 -7.05 12.92
C GLY A 140 11.07 -5.91 13.93
N GLY A 141 10.39 -4.79 13.79
CA GLY A 141 10.48 -3.65 14.71
C GLY A 141 9.84 -2.40 14.16
N THR A 142 8.99 -1.81 14.96
CA THR A 142 8.51 -0.43 14.74
C THR A 142 9.67 0.52 15.00
N GLY A 143 10.17 1.12 13.93
CA GLY A 143 11.06 2.26 14.07
C GLY A 143 10.29 3.49 14.56
#